data_485241e4f2c02b5ebcac47e3fa6feeac
#
_entry.id   485241e4f2c02b5ebcac47e3fa6feeac
#
_cell.length_a   1.000
_cell.length_b   1.000
_cell.length_c   1.000
_cell.angle_alpha   90.00
_cell.angle_beta   90.00
_cell.angle_gamma   90.00
#
_symmetry.space_group_name_H-M   'P 1'
#
loop_
_entity.id
_entity.type
_entity.pdbx_description
1 polymer ?
#
loop_
_entity_poly.entity_id
_entity_poly.type
_entity_poly.pdbx_seq_one_letter_code
_entity_poly.pdbx_strand_id
1 'polypeptide(L)'
;MSKERFDWLKTIASEVIATPGCESNVKEIFDKTWELRQTRKDCVIFNQFEEMGNVLWHYNVTGPALEEAFRDLSKNNPKSRFAGVAFTSGSAGTMSAGDYLKDVFPTLKVAVGEAVQCPTILRDGFGGHRIEGIGDKHIPWVHNVRNTDMVIDIDDNDSQNLLRLFNSEVGKAWLEKNGFSKKLIEDLSFLGISGIANVLCCIKMARYFELSSDDFLGTVATDSAIMYTSRIAELDEAEGAYTDDMAARDYYSHLASVRTDNMAELGYEDRKRIHNLKYYTWVEQQGRSIEELNAQWYDRDYWNNIHHQVDEMDKLIESFNEKTGVLDLL
;
A
#
# COMPACT_ATOMS: atom_id res chain seq x y z
N MET A 1 9.58 -11.97 -3.64
CA MET A 1 8.72 -12.34 -2.49
C MET A 1 9.56 -13.12 -1.50
N SER A 2 9.44 -12.81 -0.19
CA SER A 2 10.22 -13.45 0.90
C SER A 2 9.96 -14.96 1.00
N LYS A 3 10.94 -15.68 1.55
CA LYS A 3 10.81 -17.12 1.77
C LYS A 3 9.64 -17.44 2.70
N GLU A 4 9.50 -16.66 3.76
CA GLU A 4 8.45 -16.81 4.78
C GLU A 4 7.05 -16.74 4.14
N ARG A 5 6.84 -15.82 3.19
CA ARG A 5 5.57 -15.68 2.48
C ARG A 5 5.27 -16.89 1.58
N PHE A 6 6.26 -17.42 0.88
CA PHE A 6 6.09 -18.66 0.12
C PHE A 6 5.74 -19.85 1.04
N ASP A 7 6.42 -19.96 2.16
CA ASP A 7 6.19 -21.06 3.10
C ASP A 7 4.79 -20.95 3.72
N TRP A 8 4.35 -19.73 4.05
CA TRP A 8 2.98 -19.51 4.53
C TRP A 8 1.93 -19.84 3.45
N LEU A 9 2.11 -19.38 2.22
CA LEU A 9 1.17 -19.65 1.12
C LEU A 9 0.98 -21.16 0.89
N LYS A 10 2.04 -21.95 0.99
CA LYS A 10 1.95 -23.44 0.86
C LYS A 10 1.07 -24.08 1.92
N THR A 11 0.84 -23.42 3.05
CA THR A 11 -0.04 -23.98 4.11
C THR A 11 -1.53 -23.80 3.82
N ILE A 12 -1.90 -22.85 2.97
CA ILE A 12 -3.30 -22.46 2.70
C ILE A 12 -3.73 -22.66 1.25
N ALA A 13 -2.79 -22.62 0.30
CA ALA A 13 -3.07 -22.79 -1.13
C ALA A 13 -2.83 -24.22 -1.57
N SER A 14 -3.73 -24.76 -2.38
CA SER A 14 -3.53 -26.08 -3.01
C SER A 14 -2.41 -26.07 -4.05
N GLU A 15 -2.18 -24.91 -4.69
CA GLU A 15 -1.10 -24.70 -5.65
C GLU A 15 -0.59 -23.26 -5.58
N VAL A 16 0.71 -23.06 -5.64
CA VAL A 16 1.36 -21.75 -5.73
C VAL A 16 2.18 -21.72 -7.03
N ILE A 17 1.75 -20.87 -7.97
CA ILE A 17 2.42 -20.69 -9.25
C ILE A 17 3.30 -19.43 -9.16
N ALA A 18 4.61 -19.63 -9.10
CA ALA A 18 5.57 -18.55 -9.12
C ALA A 18 5.81 -18.09 -10.57
N THR A 19 5.57 -16.81 -10.85
CA THR A 19 5.94 -16.19 -12.12
C THR A 19 7.36 -15.62 -12.04
N PRO A 20 8.11 -15.60 -13.16
CA PRO A 20 9.46 -15.02 -13.15
C PRO A 20 9.42 -13.49 -13.03
N GLY A 21 10.51 -12.91 -12.53
CA GLY A 21 10.69 -11.45 -12.47
C GLY A 21 10.96 -10.93 -11.06
N CYS A 22 10.79 -9.64 -10.89
CA CYS A 22 10.96 -8.91 -9.61
C CYS A 22 9.60 -8.41 -9.08
N GLU A 23 9.61 -7.68 -7.99
CA GLU A 23 8.40 -7.22 -7.29
C GLU A 23 7.44 -6.39 -8.19
N SER A 24 7.98 -5.67 -9.18
CA SER A 24 7.18 -4.89 -10.13
C SER A 24 6.66 -5.67 -11.35
N ASN A 25 6.89 -6.98 -11.43
CA ASN A 25 6.53 -7.81 -12.60
C ASN A 25 5.11 -8.38 -12.50
N VAL A 26 4.09 -7.54 -12.59
CA VAL A 26 2.67 -7.97 -12.51
C VAL A 26 2.14 -8.45 -13.86
N LYS A 27 2.75 -8.04 -14.97
CA LYS A 27 2.34 -8.47 -16.30
C LYS A 27 2.37 -9.99 -16.46
N GLU A 28 3.41 -10.64 -15.94
CA GLU A 28 3.56 -12.09 -15.98
C GLU A 28 2.45 -12.81 -15.18
N ILE A 29 1.96 -12.18 -14.10
CA ILE A 29 0.79 -12.63 -13.35
C ILE A 29 -0.47 -12.48 -14.21
N PHE A 30 -0.67 -11.34 -14.88
CA PHE A 30 -1.81 -11.12 -15.77
C PHE A 30 -1.82 -12.14 -16.92
N ASP A 31 -0.68 -12.36 -17.58
CA ASP A 31 -0.56 -13.36 -18.64
C ASP A 31 -0.93 -14.77 -18.15
N LYS A 32 -0.50 -15.14 -16.94
CA LYS A 32 -0.84 -16.44 -16.35
C LYS A 32 -2.32 -16.54 -15.98
N THR A 33 -2.93 -15.47 -15.48
CA THR A 33 -4.37 -15.45 -15.21
C THR A 33 -5.20 -15.59 -16.50
N TRP A 34 -4.76 -14.98 -17.61
CA TRP A 34 -5.38 -15.15 -18.92
C TRP A 34 -5.27 -16.58 -19.44
N GLU A 35 -4.11 -17.22 -19.32
CA GLU A 35 -3.93 -18.63 -19.65
C GLU A 35 -4.90 -19.52 -18.87
N LEU A 36 -5.01 -19.27 -17.56
CA LEU A 36 -5.92 -20.03 -16.69
C LEU A 36 -7.39 -19.82 -17.09
N ARG A 37 -7.83 -18.62 -17.41
CA ARG A 37 -9.19 -18.34 -17.89
C ARG A 37 -9.52 -19.10 -19.18
N GLN A 38 -8.55 -19.31 -20.07
CA GLN A 38 -8.75 -20.03 -21.34
C GLN A 38 -8.73 -21.55 -21.17
N THR A 39 -7.90 -22.05 -20.27
CA THR A 39 -7.62 -23.49 -20.12
C THR A 39 -8.43 -24.16 -19.02
N ARG A 40 -8.90 -23.41 -18.01
CA ARG A 40 -9.65 -23.90 -16.87
C ARG A 40 -11.04 -23.28 -16.78
N LYS A 41 -12.06 -24.16 -16.70
CA LYS A 41 -13.47 -23.74 -16.55
C LYS A 41 -13.95 -23.82 -15.09
N ASP A 42 -13.14 -24.35 -14.22
CA ASP A 42 -13.41 -24.64 -12.82
C ASP A 42 -12.78 -23.62 -11.85
N CYS A 43 -12.27 -22.51 -12.38
CA CYS A 43 -11.68 -21.44 -11.57
C CYS A 43 -12.27 -20.07 -11.91
N VAL A 44 -12.31 -19.21 -10.89
CA VAL A 44 -12.62 -17.78 -11.00
C VAL A 44 -11.35 -17.01 -10.67
N ILE A 45 -11.03 -16.01 -11.45
CA ILE A 45 -9.85 -15.15 -11.25
C ILE A 45 -10.26 -13.89 -10.51
N PHE A 46 -9.71 -13.69 -9.32
CA PHE A 46 -9.83 -12.45 -8.57
C PHE A 46 -8.57 -11.62 -8.75
N ASN A 47 -8.60 -10.71 -9.72
CA ASN A 47 -7.48 -9.81 -9.97
C ASN A 47 -7.67 -8.53 -9.15
N GLN A 48 -6.95 -8.40 -8.04
CA GLN A 48 -7.07 -7.24 -7.13
C GLN A 48 -6.75 -5.88 -7.79
N PHE A 49 -6.06 -5.85 -8.95
CA PHE A 49 -5.75 -4.62 -9.66
C PHE A 49 -6.93 -4.07 -10.47
N GLU A 50 -7.94 -4.88 -10.72
CA GLU A 50 -9.11 -4.52 -11.54
C GLU A 50 -10.48 -4.79 -10.89
N GLU A 51 -10.52 -5.56 -9.78
CA GLU A 51 -11.75 -5.93 -9.11
C GLU A 51 -12.22 -4.86 -8.13
N MET A 52 -13.41 -4.30 -8.36
CA MET A 52 -13.95 -3.22 -7.51
C MET A 52 -14.29 -3.69 -6.08
N GLY A 53 -14.38 -4.99 -5.82
CA GLY A 53 -14.48 -5.51 -4.47
C GLY A 53 -13.31 -5.08 -3.55
N ASN A 54 -12.11 -4.91 -4.13
CA ASN A 54 -10.97 -4.34 -3.44
C ASN A 54 -11.21 -2.88 -2.99
N VAL A 55 -11.80 -2.07 -3.88
CA VAL A 55 -12.21 -0.68 -3.58
C VAL A 55 -13.27 -0.65 -2.48
N LEU A 56 -14.31 -1.48 -2.61
CA LEU A 56 -15.44 -1.52 -1.68
C LEU A 56 -15.01 -1.87 -0.26
N TRP A 57 -14.11 -2.85 -0.12
CA TRP A 57 -13.59 -3.23 1.19
C TRP A 57 -12.86 -2.06 1.86
N HIS A 58 -11.94 -1.43 1.17
CA HIS A 58 -11.15 -0.37 1.78
C HIS A 58 -11.94 0.92 2.02
N TYR A 59 -12.90 1.24 1.16
CA TYR A 59 -13.80 2.37 1.39
C TYR A 59 -14.69 2.14 2.63
N ASN A 60 -15.31 0.95 2.73
CA ASN A 60 -16.33 0.68 3.75
C ASN A 60 -15.78 0.11 5.06
N VAL A 61 -14.53 -0.35 5.10
CA VAL A 61 -13.93 -0.96 6.29
C VAL A 61 -12.65 -0.22 6.72
N THR A 62 -11.66 -0.09 5.84
CA THR A 62 -10.38 0.51 6.21
C THR A 62 -10.52 2.01 6.48
N GLY A 63 -11.28 2.73 5.66
CA GLY A 63 -11.54 4.15 5.84
C GLY A 63 -12.20 4.47 7.17
N PRO A 64 -13.36 3.84 7.50
CA PRO A 64 -14.01 3.99 8.81
C PRO A 64 -13.11 3.61 10.00
N ALA A 65 -12.31 2.55 9.89
CA ALA A 65 -11.39 2.16 10.96
C ALA A 65 -10.32 3.23 11.23
N LEU A 66 -9.80 3.87 10.19
CA LEU A 66 -8.86 4.99 10.34
C LEU A 66 -9.54 6.24 10.93
N GLU A 67 -10.78 6.51 10.55
CA GLU A 67 -11.58 7.58 11.18
C GLU A 67 -11.78 7.31 12.68
N GLU A 68 -12.19 6.09 13.05
CA GLU A 68 -12.39 5.70 14.44
C GLU A 68 -11.10 5.86 15.24
N ALA A 69 -9.98 5.37 14.72
CA ALA A 69 -8.67 5.52 15.36
C ALA A 69 -8.30 7.00 15.56
N PHE A 70 -8.49 7.85 14.54
CA PHE A 70 -8.25 9.28 14.67
C PHE A 70 -9.14 9.91 15.74
N ARG A 71 -10.46 9.61 15.72
CA ARG A 71 -11.40 10.18 16.70
C ARG A 71 -11.08 9.75 18.13
N ASP A 72 -10.63 8.52 18.35
CA ASP A 72 -10.22 8.04 19.66
C ASP A 72 -8.94 8.75 20.16
N LEU A 73 -7.93 8.87 19.32
CA LEU A 73 -6.67 9.52 19.64
C LEU A 73 -6.82 11.03 19.87
N SER A 74 -7.74 11.67 19.15
CA SER A 74 -7.93 13.13 19.16
C SER A 74 -8.95 13.63 20.18
N LYS A 75 -9.69 12.75 20.85
CA LYS A 75 -10.83 13.10 21.72
C LYS A 75 -10.53 14.11 22.83
N ASN A 76 -9.28 14.19 23.26
CA ASN A 76 -8.84 15.11 24.33
C ASN A 76 -8.12 16.37 23.79
N ASN A 77 -7.99 16.52 22.48
CA ASN A 77 -7.37 17.69 21.86
C ASN A 77 -8.28 18.26 20.76
N PRO A 78 -9.06 19.32 21.05
CA PRO A 78 -9.98 19.92 20.10
C PRO A 78 -9.30 20.62 18.92
N LYS A 79 -7.97 20.78 18.96
CA LYS A 79 -7.19 21.33 17.85
C LYS A 79 -6.72 20.24 16.86
N SER A 80 -6.90 18.98 17.22
CA SER A 80 -6.47 17.88 16.38
C SER A 80 -7.11 17.94 15.00
N ARG A 81 -6.29 17.73 13.98
CA ARG A 81 -6.70 17.68 12.58
C ARG A 81 -6.22 16.38 11.94
N PHE A 82 -7.10 15.67 11.27
CA PHE A 82 -6.70 14.58 10.39
C PHE A 82 -6.18 15.20 9.09
N ALA A 83 -4.88 15.41 9.02
CA ALA A 83 -4.25 16.18 7.95
C ALA A 83 -4.10 15.37 6.66
N GLY A 84 -3.90 14.07 6.78
CA GLY A 84 -3.74 13.22 5.59
C GLY A 84 -3.54 11.75 5.89
N VAL A 85 -3.51 11.00 4.79
CA VAL A 85 -3.14 9.57 4.76
C VAL A 85 -2.10 9.33 3.69
N ALA A 86 -1.22 8.36 3.93
CA ALA A 86 -0.24 7.90 2.95
C ALA A 86 -0.32 6.37 2.83
N PHE A 87 -0.48 5.88 1.60
CA PHE A 87 -0.58 4.46 1.31
C PHE A 87 0.36 4.11 0.16
N THR A 88 1.25 3.17 0.37
CA THR A 88 2.05 2.61 -0.73
C THR A 88 1.17 1.76 -1.64
N SER A 89 1.37 1.90 -2.95
CA SER A 89 0.52 1.27 -3.96
C SER A 89 1.17 0.01 -4.53
N GLY A 90 0.51 -1.13 -4.33
CA GLY A 90 0.59 -2.29 -5.21
C GLY A 90 -0.66 -2.30 -6.08
N SER A 91 -1.76 -2.89 -5.61
CA SER A 91 -3.07 -2.88 -6.29
C SER A 91 -3.88 -1.59 -6.10
N ALA A 92 -3.40 -0.64 -5.32
CA ALA A 92 -4.06 0.63 -4.98
C ALA A 92 -5.41 0.51 -4.22
N GLY A 93 -5.77 -0.66 -3.70
CA GLY A 93 -7.03 -0.83 -2.96
C GLY A 93 -7.18 0.13 -1.79
N THR A 94 -6.12 0.29 -0.98
CA THR A 94 -6.10 1.19 0.19
C THR A 94 -6.34 2.66 -0.16
N MET A 95 -6.12 3.08 -1.42
CA MET A 95 -6.40 4.46 -1.85
C MET A 95 -7.88 4.82 -1.70
N SER A 96 -8.79 3.85 -1.79
CA SER A 96 -10.22 4.08 -1.59
C SER A 96 -10.61 4.34 -0.13
N ALA A 97 -9.78 3.95 0.85
CA ALA A 97 -9.92 4.46 2.22
C ALA A 97 -9.68 5.98 2.28
N GLY A 98 -8.77 6.49 1.44
CA GLY A 98 -8.57 7.93 1.25
C GLY A 98 -9.78 8.61 0.62
N ASP A 99 -10.50 7.94 -0.30
CA ASP A 99 -11.75 8.46 -0.86
C ASP A 99 -12.80 8.64 0.25
N TYR A 100 -13.04 7.61 1.06
CA TYR A 100 -13.91 7.70 2.23
C TYR A 100 -13.51 8.83 3.18
N LEU A 101 -12.24 8.91 3.52
CA LEU A 101 -11.75 9.91 4.47
C LEU A 101 -11.89 11.33 3.94
N LYS A 102 -11.81 11.56 2.63
CA LYS A 102 -12.11 12.88 2.04
C LYS A 102 -13.58 13.26 2.09
N ASP A 103 -14.48 12.28 2.03
CA ASP A 103 -15.91 12.54 2.21
C ASP A 103 -16.22 12.99 3.64
N VAL A 104 -15.51 12.45 4.63
CA VAL A 104 -15.64 12.81 6.06
C VAL A 104 -14.82 14.05 6.42
N PHE A 105 -13.60 14.16 5.88
CA PHE A 105 -12.65 15.24 6.14
C PHE A 105 -12.21 15.90 4.83
N PRO A 106 -12.98 16.87 4.29
CA PRO A 106 -12.76 17.40 2.94
C PRO A 106 -11.39 18.05 2.69
N THR A 107 -10.66 18.44 3.75
CA THR A 107 -9.33 19.03 3.66
C THR A 107 -8.18 18.02 3.79
N LEU A 108 -8.53 16.75 4.06
CA LEU A 108 -7.56 15.67 4.19
C LEU A 108 -6.81 15.46 2.87
N LYS A 109 -5.49 15.25 2.97
CA LYS A 109 -4.64 14.95 1.81
C LYS A 109 -4.40 13.45 1.68
N VAL A 110 -4.46 12.94 0.47
CA VAL A 110 -4.18 11.53 0.14
C VAL A 110 -2.89 11.43 -0.65
N ALA A 111 -1.90 10.75 -0.09
CA ALA A 111 -0.63 10.46 -0.75
C ALA A 111 -0.56 8.99 -1.18
N VAL A 112 -0.10 8.76 -2.41
CA VAL A 112 0.29 7.45 -2.89
C VAL A 112 1.81 7.28 -2.77
N GLY A 113 2.25 6.15 -2.21
CA GLY A 113 3.67 5.80 -2.09
C GLY A 113 4.08 4.77 -3.15
N GLU A 114 5.29 4.91 -3.68
CA GLU A 114 5.92 3.92 -4.55
C GLU A 114 7.44 3.82 -4.27
N ALA A 115 8.15 2.94 -4.98
CA ALA A 115 9.58 2.80 -4.83
C ALA A 115 10.33 3.74 -5.80
N VAL A 116 11.39 4.42 -5.33
CA VAL A 116 12.28 5.23 -6.19
C VAL A 116 12.82 4.42 -7.38
N GLN A 117 13.05 3.11 -7.19
CA GLN A 117 13.54 2.21 -8.22
C GLN A 117 12.47 1.84 -9.26
N CYS A 118 11.18 2.10 -8.98
CA CYS A 118 10.06 1.89 -9.88
C CYS A 118 9.08 3.08 -9.83
N PRO A 119 9.50 4.29 -10.29
CA PRO A 119 8.78 5.53 -10.12
C PRO A 119 7.70 5.70 -11.20
N THR A 120 6.74 4.79 -11.27
CA THR A 120 5.72 4.74 -12.34
C THR A 120 4.78 5.92 -12.27
N ILE A 121 4.35 6.30 -11.06
CA ILE A 121 3.39 7.38 -10.84
C ILE A 121 4.08 8.74 -10.94
N LEU A 122 5.24 8.88 -10.31
CA LEU A 122 5.95 10.15 -10.26
C LEU A 122 6.60 10.51 -11.60
N ARG A 123 7.20 9.53 -12.29
CA ARG A 123 8.12 9.81 -13.42
C ARG A 123 7.87 8.97 -14.68
N ASP A 124 6.76 8.23 -14.76
CA ASP A 124 6.49 7.28 -15.86
C ASP A 124 7.63 6.25 -16.04
N GLY A 125 8.35 5.98 -14.95
CA GLY A 125 9.50 5.09 -14.94
C GLY A 125 9.14 3.66 -14.53
N PHE A 126 10.10 2.74 -14.67
CA PHE A 126 9.95 1.38 -14.18
C PHE A 126 11.31 0.78 -13.81
N GLY A 127 11.30 -0.19 -12.91
CA GLY A 127 12.48 -0.95 -12.54
C GLY A 127 12.16 -2.03 -11.51
N GLY A 128 13.15 -2.85 -11.21
CA GLY A 128 13.08 -3.77 -10.09
C GLY A 128 13.33 -3.03 -8.78
N HIS A 129 12.56 -3.39 -7.75
CA HIS A 129 12.71 -2.83 -6.40
C HIS A 129 12.62 -3.95 -5.36
N ARG A 130 12.88 -3.62 -4.09
CA ARG A 130 12.95 -4.56 -2.97
C ARG A 130 11.90 -4.31 -1.88
N ILE A 131 11.00 -3.34 -2.05
CA ILE A 131 9.89 -3.10 -1.13
C ILE A 131 8.76 -4.04 -1.53
N GLU A 132 8.70 -5.23 -0.93
CA GLU A 132 7.71 -6.26 -1.27
C GLU A 132 6.28 -5.76 -1.02
N GLY A 133 5.38 -6.11 -1.95
CA GLY A 133 3.95 -5.79 -1.86
C GLY A 133 3.53 -4.44 -2.43
N ILE A 134 4.49 -3.64 -2.93
CA ILE A 134 4.22 -2.35 -3.57
C ILE A 134 4.95 -2.22 -4.91
N GLY A 135 4.74 -1.11 -5.62
CA GLY A 135 5.54 -0.71 -6.78
C GLY A 135 5.25 -1.55 -8.02
N ASP A 136 4.21 -1.18 -8.74
CA ASP A 136 3.83 -1.77 -10.02
C ASP A 136 4.27 -0.87 -11.18
N LYS A 137 4.63 -1.48 -12.31
CA LYS A 137 4.86 -0.79 -13.60
C LYS A 137 3.58 -0.24 -14.23
N HIS A 138 2.45 -0.45 -13.60
CA HIS A 138 1.13 -0.15 -14.13
C HIS A 138 0.32 0.65 -13.10
N ILE A 139 -0.51 1.56 -13.59
CA ILE A 139 -1.50 2.21 -12.73
C ILE A 139 -2.69 1.26 -12.60
N PRO A 140 -3.04 0.79 -11.40
CA PRO A 140 -4.17 -0.12 -11.20
C PRO A 140 -5.48 0.46 -11.70
N TRP A 141 -6.34 -0.41 -12.28
CA TRP A 141 -7.65 0.00 -12.76
C TRP A 141 -8.50 0.63 -11.65
N VAL A 142 -8.41 0.05 -10.48
CA VAL A 142 -9.18 0.45 -9.29
C VAL A 142 -8.67 1.75 -8.61
N HIS A 143 -7.56 2.33 -9.07
CA HIS A 143 -7.02 3.55 -8.48
C HIS A 143 -7.83 4.79 -8.89
N ASN A 144 -8.50 5.43 -7.96
CA ASN A 144 -9.12 6.74 -8.17
C ASN A 144 -8.07 7.87 -8.16
N VAL A 145 -7.39 8.07 -9.28
CA VAL A 145 -6.33 9.08 -9.41
C VAL A 145 -6.83 10.50 -9.17
N ARG A 146 -8.11 10.78 -9.38
CA ARG A 146 -8.71 12.13 -9.16
C ARG A 146 -8.58 12.58 -7.71
N ASN A 147 -8.61 11.63 -6.77
CA ASN A 147 -8.53 11.92 -5.34
C ASN A 147 -7.11 11.85 -4.77
N THR A 148 -6.12 11.48 -5.56
CA THR A 148 -4.72 11.44 -5.13
C THR A 148 -4.13 12.85 -5.17
N ASP A 149 -3.66 13.35 -4.03
CA ASP A 149 -3.10 14.71 -3.92
C ASP A 149 -1.60 14.76 -4.10
N MET A 150 -0.91 13.66 -3.81
CA MET A 150 0.53 13.61 -3.76
C MET A 150 1.05 12.23 -4.14
N VAL A 151 2.23 12.19 -4.73
CA VAL A 151 3.02 10.96 -4.89
C VAL A 151 4.33 11.09 -4.12
N ILE A 152 4.76 10.01 -3.47
CA ILE A 152 5.96 9.98 -2.62
C ILE A 152 6.72 8.69 -2.90
N ASP A 153 7.95 8.82 -3.39
CA ASP A 153 8.81 7.66 -3.62
C ASP A 153 9.74 7.42 -2.42
N ILE A 154 9.89 6.15 -2.07
CA ILE A 154 10.77 5.67 -1.00
C ILE A 154 11.88 4.81 -1.59
N ASP A 155 13.12 5.06 -1.20
CA ASP A 155 14.26 4.26 -1.63
C ASP A 155 14.22 2.87 -0.97
N ASP A 156 14.53 1.83 -1.73
CA ASP A 156 14.63 0.46 -1.23
C ASP A 156 15.52 0.33 -0.01
N ASN A 157 16.66 1.05 -0.02
CA ASN A 157 17.64 1.01 1.07
C ASN A 157 17.07 1.59 2.36
N ASP A 158 16.21 2.63 2.27
CA ASP A 158 15.58 3.21 3.46
C ASP A 158 14.73 2.15 4.17
N SER A 159 13.88 1.45 3.43
CA SER A 159 13.00 0.42 4.00
C SER A 159 13.78 -0.81 4.50
N GLN A 160 14.79 -1.26 3.76
CA GLN A 160 15.57 -2.45 4.09
C GLN A 160 16.44 -2.23 5.35
N ASN A 161 17.16 -1.12 5.40
CA ASN A 161 18.05 -0.82 6.52
C ASN A 161 17.25 -0.52 7.80
N LEU A 162 16.10 0.13 7.69
CA LEU A 162 15.21 0.33 8.83
C LEU A 162 14.57 -0.98 9.32
N LEU A 163 14.22 -1.89 8.42
CA LEU A 163 13.76 -3.24 8.82
C LEU A 163 14.81 -3.94 9.68
N ARG A 164 16.09 -3.88 9.28
CA ARG A 164 17.20 -4.46 10.03
C ARG A 164 17.43 -3.73 11.36
N LEU A 165 17.43 -2.40 11.37
CA LEU A 165 17.57 -1.57 12.58
C LEU A 165 16.51 -1.90 13.63
N PHE A 166 15.26 -2.02 13.21
CA PHE A 166 14.13 -2.22 14.11
C PHE A 166 14.05 -3.65 14.66
N ASN A 167 14.63 -4.64 13.97
CA ASN A 167 14.40 -6.05 14.30
C ASN A 167 15.64 -6.82 14.73
N SER A 168 16.86 -6.33 14.46
CA SER A 168 18.07 -6.95 14.99
C SER A 168 18.26 -6.62 16.48
N GLU A 169 18.87 -7.54 17.23
CA GLU A 169 19.16 -7.32 18.66
C GLU A 169 20.08 -6.11 18.90
N VAL A 170 21.08 -5.92 18.01
CA VAL A 170 21.99 -4.76 18.06
C VAL A 170 21.20 -3.47 17.80
N GLY A 171 20.33 -3.44 16.82
CA GLY A 171 19.52 -2.28 16.48
C GLY A 171 18.56 -1.90 17.61
N LYS A 172 17.87 -2.86 18.22
CA LYS A 172 16.99 -2.64 19.37
C LYS A 172 17.77 -2.10 20.57
N ALA A 173 18.93 -2.69 20.88
CA ALA A 173 19.80 -2.23 21.97
C ALA A 173 20.32 -0.81 21.71
N TRP A 174 20.67 -0.49 20.48
CA TRP A 174 21.09 0.85 20.07
C TRP A 174 19.96 1.87 20.24
N LEU A 175 18.73 1.54 19.80
CA LEU A 175 17.56 2.40 19.98
C LEU A 175 17.26 2.65 21.46
N GLU A 176 17.27 1.61 22.30
CA GLU A 176 17.05 1.76 23.75
C GLU A 176 18.11 2.67 24.40
N LYS A 177 19.39 2.48 24.06
CA LYS A 177 20.51 3.31 24.52
C LYS A 177 20.37 4.78 24.11
N ASN A 178 19.70 5.04 22.97
CA ASN A 178 19.46 6.40 22.45
C ASN A 178 18.10 6.97 22.87
N GLY A 179 17.44 6.40 23.87
CA GLY A 179 16.29 6.99 24.55
C GLY A 179 14.91 6.60 23.99
N PHE A 180 14.85 5.64 23.09
CA PHE A 180 13.57 5.09 22.63
C PHE A 180 12.96 4.19 23.70
N SER A 181 11.65 4.28 23.92
CA SER A 181 10.97 3.45 24.89
C SER A 181 10.92 1.98 24.43
N LYS A 182 11.00 1.05 25.40
CA LYS A 182 10.88 -0.39 25.11
C LYS A 182 9.61 -0.72 24.36
N LYS A 183 8.49 -0.12 24.78
CA LYS A 183 7.22 -0.33 24.10
C LYS A 183 7.27 0.07 22.62
N LEU A 184 7.83 1.24 22.30
CA LEU A 184 7.97 1.66 20.91
C LEU A 184 8.85 0.68 20.12
N ILE A 185 9.99 0.24 20.70
CA ILE A 185 10.90 -0.71 20.04
C ILE A 185 10.19 -2.04 19.77
N GLU A 186 9.37 -2.53 20.71
CA GLU A 186 8.55 -3.73 20.51
C GLU A 186 7.51 -3.51 19.40
N ASP A 187 6.83 -2.36 19.39
CA ASP A 187 5.80 -2.02 18.41
C ASP A 187 6.38 -1.88 16.97
N LEU A 188 7.65 -1.47 16.82
CA LEU A 188 8.30 -1.40 15.50
C LEU A 188 8.35 -2.75 14.76
N SER A 189 8.29 -3.86 15.48
CA SER A 189 8.24 -5.21 14.89
C SER A 189 6.94 -5.50 14.14
N PHE A 190 5.87 -4.73 14.38
CA PHE A 190 4.63 -4.82 13.61
C PHE A 190 4.72 -4.21 12.21
N LEU A 191 5.80 -3.48 11.91
CA LEU A 191 6.03 -2.90 10.59
C LEU A 191 6.83 -3.89 9.72
N GLY A 192 6.19 -4.44 8.70
CA GLY A 192 6.87 -5.07 7.58
C GLY A 192 7.50 -4.03 6.64
N ILE A 193 8.10 -4.47 5.54
CA ILE A 193 8.83 -3.59 4.60
C ILE A 193 7.92 -2.47 4.06
N SER A 194 6.72 -2.79 3.59
CA SER A 194 5.77 -1.79 3.08
C SER A 194 5.22 -0.90 4.19
N GLY A 195 5.05 -1.42 5.41
CA GLY A 195 4.67 -0.63 6.59
C GLY A 195 5.71 0.44 6.93
N ILE A 196 7.00 0.10 6.86
CA ILE A 196 8.10 1.06 7.02
C ILE A 196 8.05 2.12 5.91
N ALA A 197 7.87 1.73 4.65
CA ALA A 197 7.72 2.66 3.54
C ALA A 197 6.53 3.61 3.75
N ASN A 198 5.40 3.11 4.24
CA ASN A 198 4.23 3.91 4.60
C ASN A 198 4.55 4.96 5.67
N VAL A 199 5.27 4.59 6.73
CA VAL A 199 5.69 5.52 7.78
C VAL A 199 6.63 6.58 7.20
N LEU A 200 7.57 6.21 6.33
CA LEU A 200 8.46 7.15 5.65
C LEU A 200 7.68 8.12 4.76
N CYS A 201 6.66 7.66 4.04
CA CYS A 201 5.74 8.54 3.30
C CYS A 201 5.06 9.55 4.22
N CYS A 202 4.56 9.11 5.38
CA CYS A 202 3.97 10.01 6.38
C CYS A 202 4.98 11.05 6.88
N ILE A 203 6.24 10.67 7.16
CA ILE A 203 7.30 11.60 7.58
C ILE A 203 7.59 12.63 6.49
N LYS A 204 7.73 12.20 5.23
CA LYS A 204 7.94 13.12 4.09
C LYS A 204 6.76 14.08 3.94
N MET A 205 5.53 13.57 4.03
CA MET A 205 4.31 14.38 3.97
C MET A 205 4.23 15.40 5.12
N ALA A 206 4.54 14.98 6.34
CA ALA A 206 4.56 15.87 7.51
C ALA A 206 5.56 17.02 7.34
N ARG A 207 6.75 16.72 6.83
CA ARG A 207 7.79 17.73 6.56
C ARG A 207 7.39 18.68 5.42
N TYR A 208 6.79 18.14 4.36
CA TYR A 208 6.38 18.92 3.19
C TYR A 208 5.28 19.94 3.54
N PHE A 209 4.28 19.52 4.29
CA PHE A 209 3.17 20.39 4.71
C PHE A 209 3.43 21.13 6.03
N GLU A 210 4.66 21.03 6.58
CA GLU A 210 5.05 21.70 7.83
C GLU A 210 4.06 21.40 8.98
N LEU A 211 3.65 20.13 9.08
CA LEU A 211 2.64 19.69 10.06
C LEU A 211 3.16 19.84 11.51
N SER A 212 2.24 20.09 12.41
CA SER A 212 2.47 20.29 13.84
C SER A 212 2.10 19.05 14.66
N SER A 213 2.28 19.13 15.97
CA SER A 213 1.84 18.07 16.90
C SER A 213 0.33 17.91 17.02
N ASP A 214 -0.46 18.86 16.49
CA ASP A 214 -1.93 18.79 16.45
C ASP A 214 -2.43 18.08 15.17
N ASP A 215 -1.53 17.80 14.22
CA ASP A 215 -1.86 17.18 12.95
C ASP A 215 -1.61 15.68 12.97
N PHE A 216 -2.58 14.90 12.56
CA PHE A 216 -2.49 13.45 12.47
C PHE A 216 -2.36 13.01 11.02
N LEU A 217 -1.48 12.06 10.79
CA LEU A 217 -1.37 11.31 9.53
C LEU A 217 -1.72 9.84 9.80
N GLY A 218 -2.52 9.25 8.91
CA GLY A 218 -2.90 7.84 8.96
C GLY A 218 -2.18 7.03 7.90
N THR A 219 -1.90 5.76 8.23
CA THR A 219 -1.43 4.76 7.27
C THR A 219 -1.80 3.36 7.74
N VAL A 220 -1.42 2.34 6.96
CA VAL A 220 -1.68 0.93 7.29
C VAL A 220 -0.38 0.16 7.50
N ALA A 221 -0.37 -0.72 8.50
CA ALA A 221 0.65 -1.75 8.69
C ALA A 221 0.06 -3.08 8.21
N THR A 222 0.43 -3.51 7.00
CA THR A 222 -0.19 -4.64 6.30
C THR A 222 0.24 -5.99 6.88
N ASP A 223 1.54 -6.11 7.16
CA ASP A 223 2.18 -7.29 7.71
C ASP A 223 3.30 -6.88 8.69
N SER A 224 3.94 -7.85 9.31
CA SER A 224 4.98 -7.61 10.30
C SER A 224 6.35 -8.09 9.83
N ALA A 225 7.40 -7.65 10.54
CA ALA A 225 8.78 -8.01 10.27
C ALA A 225 9.06 -9.52 10.26
N ILE A 226 8.23 -10.32 10.91
CA ILE A 226 8.36 -11.79 10.93
C ILE A 226 8.29 -12.40 9.52
N MET A 227 7.63 -11.72 8.58
CA MET A 227 7.55 -12.15 7.19
C MET A 227 8.80 -11.87 6.37
N TYR A 228 9.84 -11.28 6.98
CA TYR A 228 11.02 -10.75 6.29
C TYR A 228 12.34 -11.10 6.97
N THR A 229 12.38 -12.12 7.81
CA THR A 229 13.61 -12.56 8.49
C THR A 229 14.69 -12.99 7.50
N SER A 230 14.29 -13.61 6.38
CA SER A 230 15.22 -13.96 5.28
C SER A 230 15.84 -12.72 4.64
N ARG A 231 15.12 -11.59 4.56
CA ARG A 231 15.66 -10.32 4.01
C ARG A 231 16.70 -9.70 4.92
N ILE A 232 16.51 -9.80 6.23
CA ILE A 232 17.54 -9.38 7.21
C ILE A 232 18.78 -10.26 7.09
N ALA A 233 18.61 -11.57 6.94
CA ALA A 233 19.73 -12.49 6.76
C ALA A 233 20.51 -12.20 5.45
N GLU A 234 19.84 -11.86 4.36
CA GLU A 234 20.47 -11.43 3.10
C GLU A 234 21.33 -10.17 3.28
N LEU A 235 20.87 -9.20 4.10
CA LEU A 235 21.65 -8.01 4.43
C LEU A 235 22.88 -8.37 5.29
N ASP A 236 22.72 -9.28 6.25
CA ASP A 236 23.84 -9.75 7.08
C ASP A 236 24.88 -10.51 6.26
N GLU A 237 24.47 -11.27 5.24
CA GLU A 237 25.36 -11.94 4.31
C GLU A 237 26.11 -10.94 3.40
N ALA A 238 25.42 -9.92 2.93
CA ALA A 238 25.97 -8.94 2.00
C ALA A 238 26.89 -7.91 2.67
N GLU A 239 26.55 -7.44 3.87
CA GLU A 239 27.22 -6.34 4.56
C GLU A 239 27.99 -6.77 5.82
N GLY A 240 27.87 -8.04 6.23
CA GLY A 240 28.43 -8.57 7.46
C GLY A 240 27.53 -8.38 8.69
N ALA A 241 28.00 -8.85 9.84
CA ALA A 241 27.26 -8.79 11.09
C ALA A 241 26.94 -7.34 11.48
N TYR A 242 25.70 -7.13 11.93
CA TYR A 242 25.21 -5.79 12.29
C TYR A 242 25.92 -5.25 13.53
N THR A 243 26.34 -4.00 13.48
CA THR A 243 27.11 -3.33 14.55
C THR A 243 26.43 -2.05 15.03
N ASP A 244 26.85 -1.52 16.21
CA ASP A 244 26.38 -0.23 16.74
C ASP A 244 26.61 0.92 15.74
N ASP A 245 27.76 0.91 15.02
CA ASP A 245 28.06 1.94 14.02
C ASP A 245 27.12 1.85 12.82
N MET A 246 26.77 0.64 12.38
CA MET A 246 25.78 0.43 11.34
C MET A 246 24.38 0.86 11.80
N ALA A 247 23.98 0.56 13.04
CA ALA A 247 22.73 1.01 13.59
C ALA A 247 22.63 2.54 13.66
N ALA A 248 23.72 3.21 14.07
CA ALA A 248 23.80 4.67 14.03
C ALA A 248 23.71 5.21 12.62
N ARG A 249 24.46 4.63 11.67
CA ARG A 249 24.40 5.01 10.24
C ARG A 249 22.97 4.90 9.73
N ASP A 250 22.31 3.77 9.96
CA ASP A 250 21.00 3.48 9.41
C ASP A 250 19.93 4.41 10.02
N TYR A 251 19.99 4.67 11.33
CA TYR A 251 19.11 5.64 11.97
C TYR A 251 19.26 7.05 11.37
N TYR A 252 20.49 7.54 11.30
CA TYR A 252 20.74 8.91 10.85
C TYR A 252 20.54 9.07 9.34
N SER A 253 20.91 8.08 8.52
CA SER A 253 20.79 8.18 7.07
C SER A 253 19.36 7.93 6.56
N HIS A 254 18.64 6.99 7.16
CA HIS A 254 17.38 6.48 6.60
C HIS A 254 16.13 6.93 7.36
N LEU A 255 16.27 7.44 8.61
CA LEU A 255 15.13 7.91 9.41
C LEU A 255 15.28 9.38 9.81
N ALA A 256 16.32 9.75 10.53
CA ALA A 256 16.47 11.09 11.08
C ALA A 256 16.65 12.16 9.99
N SER A 257 17.31 11.82 8.88
CA SER A 257 17.57 12.74 7.75
C SER A 257 16.57 12.66 6.60
N VAL A 258 15.45 11.95 6.74
CA VAL A 258 14.41 11.87 5.69
C VAL A 258 14.11 13.25 5.12
N ARG A 259 14.15 13.39 3.79
CA ARG A 259 13.99 14.65 3.06
C ARG A 259 12.70 14.67 2.27
N THR A 260 12.34 15.81 1.71
CA THR A 260 11.19 16.01 0.81
C THR A 260 11.57 15.87 -0.66
N ASP A 261 12.56 15.05 -0.97
CA ASP A 261 12.95 14.65 -2.31
C ASP A 261 12.06 13.51 -2.84
N ASN A 262 12.13 13.26 -4.15
CA ASN A 262 11.37 12.20 -4.82
C ASN A 262 9.89 12.19 -4.42
N MET A 263 9.25 13.33 -4.49
CA MET A 263 7.82 13.50 -4.25
C MET A 263 7.27 14.71 -5.01
N ALA A 264 5.96 14.72 -5.24
CA ALA A 264 5.29 15.84 -5.90
C ALA A 264 3.84 15.97 -5.41
N GLU A 265 3.38 17.19 -5.19
CA GLU A 265 1.95 17.48 -5.09
C GLU A 265 1.35 17.48 -6.50
N LEU A 266 0.20 16.81 -6.70
CA LEU A 266 -0.37 16.56 -8.01
C LEU A 266 -1.40 17.62 -8.39
N GLY A 267 -1.14 18.32 -9.48
CA GLY A 267 -2.12 19.17 -10.15
C GLY A 267 -3.09 18.39 -11.05
N TYR A 268 -3.94 19.10 -11.77
CA TYR A 268 -4.89 18.50 -12.72
C TYR A 268 -4.16 17.73 -13.82
N GLU A 269 -3.12 18.34 -14.41
CA GLU A 269 -2.36 17.75 -15.52
C GLU A 269 -1.63 16.48 -15.09
N ASP A 270 -1.02 16.49 -13.89
CA ASP A 270 -0.33 15.34 -13.34
C ASP A 270 -1.28 14.16 -13.12
N ARG A 271 -2.42 14.40 -12.46
CA ARG A 271 -3.44 13.38 -12.25
C ARG A 271 -3.99 12.86 -13.56
N LYS A 272 -4.21 13.73 -14.56
CA LYS A 272 -4.70 13.32 -15.87
C LYS A 272 -3.68 12.47 -16.64
N ARG A 273 -2.39 12.83 -16.56
CA ARG A 273 -1.29 12.04 -17.09
C ARG A 273 -1.28 10.63 -16.48
N ILE A 274 -1.27 10.54 -15.15
CA ILE A 274 -1.27 9.27 -14.43
C ILE A 274 -2.51 8.43 -14.79
N HIS A 275 -3.70 9.04 -14.83
CA HIS A 275 -4.93 8.36 -15.23
C HIS A 275 -4.83 7.80 -16.67
N ASN A 276 -4.26 8.57 -17.60
CA ASN A 276 -4.14 8.15 -19.00
C ASN A 276 -3.19 6.96 -19.18
N LEU A 277 -2.20 6.74 -18.28
CA LEU A 277 -1.34 5.56 -18.32
C LEU A 277 -2.12 4.24 -18.19
N LYS A 278 -3.30 4.26 -17.57
CA LYS A 278 -4.18 3.09 -17.49
C LYS A 278 -4.57 2.54 -18.87
N TYR A 279 -4.64 3.40 -19.90
CA TYR A 279 -5.04 3.01 -21.23
C TYR A 279 -4.19 1.86 -21.78
N TYR A 280 -2.86 1.97 -21.68
CA TYR A 280 -1.95 0.99 -22.26
C TYR A 280 -2.09 -0.40 -21.64
N THR A 281 -2.28 -0.47 -20.34
CA THR A 281 -2.46 -1.74 -19.64
C THR A 281 -3.87 -2.27 -19.82
N TRP A 282 -4.86 -1.46 -19.48
CA TRP A 282 -6.21 -1.96 -19.26
C TRP A 282 -7.05 -1.99 -20.54
N VAL A 283 -6.91 -1.00 -21.41
CA VAL A 283 -7.65 -0.98 -22.66
C VAL A 283 -6.94 -1.80 -23.73
N GLU A 284 -5.66 -1.51 -24.01
CA GLU A 284 -4.94 -2.19 -25.10
C GLU A 284 -4.61 -3.66 -24.78
N GLN A 285 -4.20 -3.97 -23.54
CA GLN A 285 -3.70 -5.31 -23.22
C GLN A 285 -4.74 -6.18 -22.50
N GLN A 286 -5.58 -5.59 -21.65
CA GLN A 286 -6.52 -6.33 -20.81
C GLN A 286 -7.98 -6.25 -21.29
N GLY A 287 -8.26 -5.52 -22.39
CA GLY A 287 -9.56 -5.48 -23.06
C GLY A 287 -10.67 -4.74 -22.30
N ARG A 288 -10.31 -3.86 -21.35
CA ARG A 288 -11.27 -2.94 -20.71
C ARG A 288 -11.76 -1.89 -21.72
N SER A 289 -12.97 -1.36 -21.52
CA SER A 289 -13.53 -0.38 -22.43
C SER A 289 -12.93 1.01 -22.23
N ILE A 290 -12.75 1.74 -23.33
CA ILE A 290 -12.31 3.14 -23.29
C ILE A 290 -13.40 4.04 -22.69
N GLU A 291 -14.68 3.67 -22.87
CA GLU A 291 -15.81 4.37 -22.29
C GLU A 291 -15.76 4.32 -20.77
N GLU A 292 -15.46 3.17 -20.17
CA GLU A 292 -15.31 3.02 -18.73
C GLU A 292 -14.09 3.78 -18.20
N LEU A 293 -12.94 3.73 -18.91
CA LEU A 293 -11.78 4.56 -18.56
C LEU A 293 -12.14 6.05 -18.55
N ASN A 294 -12.89 6.51 -19.55
CA ASN A 294 -13.36 7.89 -19.59
C ASN A 294 -14.36 8.20 -18.47
N ALA A 295 -15.25 7.27 -18.15
CA ALA A 295 -16.20 7.45 -17.03
C ALA A 295 -15.47 7.64 -15.70
N GLN A 296 -14.41 6.88 -15.41
CA GLN A 296 -13.58 7.06 -14.21
C GLN A 296 -13.07 8.50 -14.05
N TRP A 297 -12.88 9.23 -15.14
CA TRP A 297 -12.38 10.60 -15.10
C TRP A 297 -13.46 11.67 -15.24
N TYR A 298 -14.37 11.50 -16.17
CA TYR A 298 -15.33 12.56 -16.55
C TYR A 298 -16.69 12.43 -15.89
N ASP A 299 -17.11 11.21 -15.52
CA ASP A 299 -18.33 11.02 -14.76
C ASP A 299 -18.08 11.34 -13.27
N ARG A 300 -18.87 12.27 -12.73
CA ARG A 300 -18.74 12.72 -11.35
C ARG A 300 -19.22 11.68 -10.36
N ASP A 301 -20.17 10.85 -10.77
CA ASP A 301 -20.86 9.89 -9.92
C ASP A 301 -20.24 8.49 -10.02
N TYR A 302 -19.29 8.26 -10.94
CA TYR A 302 -18.70 6.93 -11.19
C TYR A 302 -18.19 6.27 -9.91
N TRP A 303 -17.26 6.93 -9.20
CA TRP A 303 -16.67 6.38 -7.99
C TRP A 303 -17.66 6.30 -6.83
N ASN A 304 -18.52 7.32 -6.67
CA ASN A 304 -19.57 7.32 -5.67
C ASN A 304 -20.55 6.17 -5.88
N ASN A 305 -20.97 5.93 -7.10
CA ASN A 305 -21.85 4.81 -7.45
C ASN A 305 -21.22 3.45 -7.13
N ILE A 306 -19.89 3.30 -7.30
CA ILE A 306 -19.18 2.09 -6.90
C ILE A 306 -19.16 1.97 -5.38
N HIS A 307 -18.72 2.98 -4.65
CA HIS A 307 -18.57 2.95 -3.20
C HIS A 307 -19.86 2.57 -2.45
N HIS A 308 -21.03 2.94 -2.99
CA HIS A 308 -22.33 2.67 -2.39
C HIS A 308 -23.01 1.39 -2.88
N GLN A 309 -22.33 0.53 -3.64
CA GLN A 309 -22.88 -0.78 -4.04
C GLN A 309 -22.89 -1.80 -2.89
N VAL A 310 -22.21 -1.53 -1.79
CA VAL A 310 -22.06 -2.46 -0.67
C VAL A 310 -23.42 -2.93 -0.13
N ASP A 311 -24.37 -2.05 0.03
CA ASP A 311 -25.72 -2.40 0.55
C ASP A 311 -26.46 -3.42 -0.33
N GLU A 312 -26.28 -3.32 -1.66
CA GLU A 312 -26.88 -4.27 -2.58
C GLU A 312 -26.11 -5.59 -2.62
N MET A 313 -24.78 -5.52 -2.54
CA MET A 313 -23.93 -6.71 -2.49
C MET A 313 -24.16 -7.51 -1.20
N ASP A 314 -24.34 -6.86 -0.06
CA ASP A 314 -24.66 -7.52 1.20
C ASP A 314 -25.97 -8.31 1.12
N LYS A 315 -27.03 -7.71 0.53
CA LYS A 315 -28.29 -8.43 0.30
C LYS A 315 -28.13 -9.65 -0.60
N LEU A 316 -27.29 -9.54 -1.64
CA LEU A 316 -26.99 -10.66 -2.53
C LEU A 316 -26.22 -11.76 -1.79
N ILE A 317 -25.26 -11.40 -0.94
CA ILE A 317 -24.50 -12.34 -0.10
C ILE A 317 -25.42 -13.04 0.91
N GLU A 318 -26.29 -12.29 1.60
CA GLU A 318 -27.27 -12.86 2.52
C GLU A 318 -28.20 -13.85 1.81
N SER A 319 -28.77 -13.42 0.67
CA SER A 319 -29.61 -14.32 -0.14
C SER A 319 -28.90 -15.57 -0.64
N PHE A 320 -27.61 -15.46 -0.99
CA PHE A 320 -26.78 -16.60 -1.36
C PHE A 320 -26.58 -17.56 -0.17
N ASN A 321 -26.20 -17.01 0.99
CA ASN A 321 -25.99 -17.79 2.21
C ASN A 321 -27.24 -18.57 2.63
N GLU A 322 -28.40 -17.91 2.61
CA GLU A 322 -29.70 -18.54 2.90
C GLU A 322 -30.02 -19.68 1.92
N LYS A 323 -29.86 -19.43 0.61
CA LYS A 323 -30.16 -20.43 -0.43
C LYS A 323 -29.24 -21.64 -0.41
N THR A 324 -28.00 -21.46 -0.03
CA THR A 324 -26.98 -22.53 -0.04
C THR A 324 -26.84 -23.23 1.30
N GLY A 325 -27.31 -22.63 2.39
CA GLY A 325 -27.11 -23.13 3.75
C GLY A 325 -25.63 -23.16 4.16
N VAL A 326 -24.78 -22.37 3.51
CA VAL A 326 -23.34 -22.42 3.72
C VAL A 326 -22.94 -22.06 5.15
N LEU A 327 -23.70 -21.19 5.83
CA LEU A 327 -23.44 -20.82 7.22
C LEU A 327 -23.71 -21.94 8.21
N ASP A 328 -24.53 -22.94 7.85
CA ASP A 328 -24.76 -24.11 8.67
C ASP A 328 -23.61 -25.15 8.62
N LEU A 329 -22.65 -24.90 7.71
CA LEU A 329 -21.45 -25.72 7.53
C LEU A 329 -20.22 -25.16 8.26
N LEU A 330 -20.31 -23.95 8.80
CA LEU A 330 -19.27 -23.28 9.57
C LEU A 330 -19.49 -23.46 11.07
#